data_8baa88ffcac6c7e65b8e4033e3af1398
#
_entry.id   8baa88ffcac6c7e65b8e4033e3af1398
#
_cell.length_a   1.000
_cell.length_b   1.000
_cell.length_c   1.000
_cell.angle_alpha   90.00
_cell.angle_beta   90.00
_cell.angle_gamma   90.00
#
_symmetry.space_group_name_H-M   'P 1'
#
loop_
_entity.id
_entity.type
_entity.pdbx_description
1 polymer ?
#
loop_
_entity_poly.entity_id
_entity_poly.type
_entity_poly.pdbx_seq_one_letter_code
_entity_poly.pdbx_strand_id
1 'polypeptide(L)'
;HTSTLQRCSMYSYFNPNPNGRNVSDCTVRAICKATGKDWGEVYLSLCIQGYLDGDLPNANACWGAYLRSLGYRRYIMPDTCPDCYTVGQFAEDHPKGTYILALSGHVVCVCDGMIWDSWDSSNENILYYWVKEDD
;
A
#
# COMPACT_ATOMS: atom_id res chain seq x y z
N HIS A 1 -5.09 25.89 -18.54
CA HIS A 1 -4.98 26.13 -17.71
C HIS A 1 -4.34 25.48 -16.59
N THR A 2 -4.31 25.76 -15.75
CA THR A 2 -3.78 25.43 -14.49
C THR A 2 -4.09 24.05 -14.01
N SER A 3 -4.99 23.35 -14.66
CA SER A 3 -5.35 22.01 -14.23
C SER A 3 -4.19 21.04 -14.29
N THR A 4 -3.20 21.30 -15.13
CA THR A 4 -2.03 20.45 -15.23
C THR A 4 -1.27 20.37 -13.94
N LEU A 5 -1.16 21.48 -13.24
CA LEU A 5 -0.46 21.50 -11.97
C LEU A 5 -1.17 20.65 -10.92
N GLN A 6 -2.49 20.67 -10.95
CA GLN A 6 -3.25 19.94 -9.96
C GLN A 6 -3.13 18.43 -10.14
N ARG A 7 -2.94 17.96 -11.37
CA ARG A 7 -2.82 16.54 -11.60
C ARG A 7 -1.52 15.95 -11.08
N CYS A 8 -0.53 16.79 -10.78
CA CYS A 8 0.72 16.34 -10.21
C CYS A 8 0.62 16.08 -8.73
N SER A 9 -0.53 16.34 -8.11
CA SER A 9 -0.68 16.34 -6.67
C SER A 9 -1.28 15.08 -6.09
N MET A 10 -1.28 13.96 -6.83
CA MET A 10 -1.84 12.72 -6.31
C MET A 10 -0.88 11.97 -5.42
N TYR A 11 0.34 12.42 -5.29
CA TYR A 11 1.35 11.80 -4.46
C TYR A 11 1.67 12.68 -3.26
N SER A 12 1.79 12.07 -2.09
CA SER A 12 2.22 12.75 -0.89
C SER A 12 3.30 11.92 -0.20
N TYR A 13 4.39 12.57 0.20
CA TYR A 13 5.47 11.91 0.91
C TYR A 13 4.98 11.42 2.28
N PHE A 14 5.33 10.19 2.62
CA PHE A 14 4.95 9.60 3.88
C PHE A 14 6.03 8.62 4.32
N ASN A 15 6.59 8.85 5.51
CA ASN A 15 7.58 7.95 6.09
C ASN A 15 7.36 7.89 7.59
N PRO A 16 6.68 6.83 8.07
CA PRO A 16 6.36 6.71 9.51
C PRO A 16 7.51 6.14 10.34
N ASN A 17 8.68 5.88 9.74
CA ASN A 17 9.82 5.34 10.48
C ASN A 17 10.13 6.24 11.66
N PRO A 18 10.22 5.70 12.90
CA PRO A 18 10.36 6.53 14.09
C PRO A 18 11.67 7.31 14.15
N ASN A 19 12.68 6.86 13.43
CA ASN A 19 13.96 7.55 13.37
C ASN A 19 14.15 8.31 12.04
N GLY A 20 13.09 8.42 11.24
CA GLY A 20 13.14 9.09 9.96
C GLY A 20 14.02 8.39 8.93
N ARG A 21 14.36 7.12 9.16
CA ARG A 21 15.26 6.40 8.29
C ARG A 21 14.54 5.95 7.02
N ASN A 22 15.29 5.92 5.95
CA ASN A 22 14.80 5.47 4.66
C ASN A 22 15.29 4.02 4.46
N VAL A 23 14.45 3.07 4.88
CA VAL A 23 14.78 1.65 4.79
C VAL A 23 13.74 0.93 3.94
N SER A 24 13.98 -0.34 3.63
CA SER A 24 13.07 -1.11 2.78
C SER A 24 11.86 -1.59 3.59
N ASP A 25 11.08 -0.64 4.08
CA ASP A 25 9.92 -0.90 4.93
C ASP A 25 8.60 -0.55 4.26
N CYS A 26 8.52 -0.70 2.95
CA CYS A 26 7.33 -0.32 2.19
C CYS A 26 6.06 -1.01 2.69
N THR A 27 6.14 -2.27 3.10
CA THR A 27 4.98 -2.99 3.63
C THR A 27 4.52 -2.37 4.94
N VAL A 28 5.45 -2.10 5.87
CA VAL A 28 5.12 -1.45 7.14
C VAL A 28 4.54 -0.07 6.88
N ARG A 29 5.18 0.69 6.00
CA ARG A 29 4.73 2.04 5.67
C ARG A 29 3.32 2.06 5.13
N ALA A 30 3.02 1.20 4.16
CA ALA A 30 1.69 1.15 3.54
C ALA A 30 0.63 0.77 4.58
N ILE A 31 0.91 -0.20 5.43
CA ILE A 31 -0.04 -0.64 6.44
C ILE A 31 -0.24 0.45 7.50
N CYS A 32 0.83 1.16 7.89
CA CYS A 32 0.71 2.28 8.81
C CYS A 32 -0.27 3.32 8.28
N LYS A 33 -0.13 3.67 7.00
CA LYS A 33 -1.03 4.68 6.43
C LYS A 33 -2.45 4.17 6.36
N ALA A 34 -2.64 2.93 5.93
CA ALA A 34 -3.97 2.37 5.75
C ALA A 34 -4.73 2.23 7.08
N THR A 35 -4.02 1.89 8.15
CA THR A 35 -4.67 1.56 9.44
C THR A 35 -4.61 2.69 10.45
N GLY A 36 -3.73 3.66 10.26
CA GLY A 36 -3.49 4.70 11.25
C GLY A 36 -2.65 4.24 12.43
N LYS A 37 -2.12 3.01 12.39
CA LYS A 37 -1.26 2.49 13.45
C LYS A 37 0.15 3.01 13.27
N ASP A 38 0.92 3.07 14.39
CA ASP A 38 2.29 3.54 14.28
C ASP A 38 3.22 2.44 13.76
N TRP A 39 4.42 2.86 13.37
CA TRP A 39 5.40 1.97 12.75
C TRP A 39 5.75 0.79 13.64
N GLY A 40 5.98 1.05 14.94
CA GLY A 40 6.35 0.00 15.88
C GLY A 40 5.27 -1.05 16.04
N GLU A 41 4.02 -0.60 16.14
CA GLU A 41 2.89 -1.51 16.29
C GLU A 41 2.76 -2.41 15.07
N VAL A 42 2.82 -1.84 13.87
CA VAL A 42 2.72 -2.63 12.65
C VAL A 42 3.92 -3.58 12.51
N TYR A 43 5.12 -3.06 12.78
CA TYR A 43 6.33 -3.87 12.70
C TYR A 43 6.24 -5.10 13.59
N LEU A 44 5.86 -4.90 14.85
CA LEU A 44 5.77 -5.99 15.81
C LEU A 44 4.64 -6.96 15.45
N SER A 45 3.51 -6.44 14.97
CA SER A 45 2.40 -7.29 14.53
C SER A 45 2.81 -8.20 13.38
N LEU A 46 3.58 -7.68 12.43
CA LEU A 46 4.07 -8.49 11.32
C LEU A 46 5.08 -9.52 11.80
N CYS A 47 5.93 -9.17 12.78
CA CYS A 47 6.86 -10.11 13.35
C CYS A 47 6.14 -11.26 14.06
N ILE A 48 5.07 -10.93 14.80
CA ILE A 48 4.28 -11.95 15.49
C ILE A 48 3.60 -12.86 14.45
N GLN A 49 3.03 -12.27 13.41
CA GLN A 49 2.40 -13.05 12.35
C GLN A 49 3.40 -13.99 11.69
N GLY A 50 4.59 -13.48 11.38
CA GLY A 50 5.65 -14.30 10.78
C GLY A 50 6.09 -15.41 11.71
N TYR A 51 6.23 -15.12 13.00
CA TYR A 51 6.59 -16.12 13.99
C TYR A 51 5.57 -17.27 14.01
N LEU A 52 4.28 -16.91 14.04
CA LEU A 52 3.22 -17.91 14.11
C LEU A 52 3.12 -18.74 12.82
N ASP A 53 3.38 -18.12 11.69
CA ASP A 53 3.29 -18.78 10.38
C ASP A 53 4.57 -19.49 10.00
N GLY A 54 5.67 -19.26 10.72
CA GLY A 54 6.98 -19.80 10.35
C GLY A 54 7.52 -19.11 9.10
N ASP A 55 7.29 -17.82 8.94
CA ASP A 55 7.63 -17.08 7.74
C ASP A 55 8.27 -15.73 8.12
N LEU A 56 8.79 -15.03 7.13
CA LEU A 56 9.39 -13.71 7.37
C LEU A 56 8.31 -12.63 7.43
N PRO A 57 8.52 -11.58 8.24
CA PRO A 57 7.50 -10.52 8.41
C PRO A 57 7.09 -9.83 7.12
N ASN A 58 8.01 -9.72 6.15
CA ASN A 58 7.73 -9.02 4.89
C ASN A 58 7.33 -9.97 3.76
N ALA A 59 7.14 -11.26 4.05
CA ALA A 59 6.65 -12.19 3.05
C ALA A 59 5.20 -11.85 2.70
N ASN A 60 4.87 -11.98 1.42
CA ASN A 60 3.52 -11.64 0.95
C ASN A 60 2.43 -12.42 1.69
N ALA A 61 2.67 -13.70 1.96
CA ALA A 61 1.70 -14.50 2.71
C ALA A 61 1.55 -14.00 4.14
N CYS A 62 2.63 -13.52 4.73
CA CYS A 62 2.61 -13.05 6.12
C CYS A 62 1.81 -11.75 6.26
N TRP A 63 2.19 -10.70 5.50
CA TRP A 63 1.46 -9.45 5.65
C TRP A 63 0.03 -9.56 5.09
N GLY A 64 -0.19 -10.46 4.14
CA GLY A 64 -1.54 -10.75 3.68
C GLY A 64 -2.42 -11.35 4.77
N ALA A 65 -1.87 -12.32 5.54
CA ALA A 65 -2.60 -12.91 6.66
C ALA A 65 -2.94 -11.85 7.71
N TYR A 66 -1.99 -10.95 7.98
CA TYR A 66 -2.22 -9.86 8.92
C TYR A 66 -3.35 -8.95 8.43
N LEU A 67 -3.33 -8.58 7.14
CA LEU A 67 -4.39 -7.73 6.58
C LEU A 67 -5.76 -8.41 6.64
N ARG A 68 -5.82 -9.71 6.37
CA ARG A 68 -7.08 -10.44 6.49
C ARG A 68 -7.62 -10.37 7.90
N SER A 69 -6.74 -10.48 8.90
CA SER A 69 -7.17 -10.38 10.29
C SER A 69 -7.75 -9.01 10.64
N LEU A 70 -7.42 -7.99 9.86
CA LEU A 70 -7.92 -6.63 10.04
C LEU A 70 -9.14 -6.34 9.17
N GLY A 71 -9.63 -7.31 8.43
CA GLY A 71 -10.83 -7.13 7.62
C GLY A 71 -10.58 -6.73 6.19
N TYR A 72 -9.36 -6.84 5.72
CA TYR A 72 -9.02 -6.54 4.32
C TYR A 72 -9.23 -7.75 3.45
N ARG A 73 -9.56 -7.52 2.19
CA ARG A 73 -9.68 -8.54 1.17
C ARG A 73 -8.80 -8.24 -0.02
N ARG A 74 -8.28 -9.27 -0.64
CA ARG A 74 -7.39 -9.16 -1.77
C ARG A 74 -8.14 -9.34 -3.09
N TYR A 75 -7.85 -8.49 -4.05
CA TYR A 75 -8.40 -8.58 -5.40
C TYR A 75 -7.27 -8.52 -6.41
N ILE A 76 -7.30 -9.45 -7.36
CA ILE A 76 -6.27 -9.54 -8.39
C ILE A 76 -6.65 -8.61 -9.54
N MET A 77 -5.66 -7.88 -10.06
CA MET A 77 -5.90 -7.03 -11.22
C MET A 77 -6.07 -7.89 -12.47
N PRO A 78 -7.00 -7.54 -13.34
CA PRO A 78 -7.12 -8.22 -14.62
C PRO A 78 -5.84 -8.06 -15.43
N ASP A 79 -5.47 -9.11 -16.16
CA ASP A 79 -4.33 -9.04 -17.07
C ASP A 79 -4.80 -8.37 -18.35
N THR A 80 -4.62 -7.06 -18.43
CA THR A 80 -5.12 -6.25 -19.52
C THR A 80 -4.00 -5.67 -20.39
N CYS A 81 -2.85 -6.33 -20.41
CA CYS A 81 -1.78 -5.89 -21.30
C CYS A 81 -2.28 -5.79 -22.75
N PRO A 82 -1.80 -4.79 -23.53
CA PRO A 82 -0.63 -3.94 -23.23
C PRO A 82 -0.92 -2.75 -22.31
N ASP A 83 -2.16 -2.53 -21.93
CA ASP A 83 -2.52 -1.37 -21.12
C ASP A 83 -2.42 -1.71 -19.64
N CYS A 84 -1.19 -1.76 -19.14
CA CYS A 84 -0.96 -2.04 -17.73
C CYS A 84 -1.52 -0.92 -16.87
N TYR A 85 -2.16 -1.31 -15.78
CA TYR A 85 -2.83 -0.37 -14.88
C TYR A 85 -1.82 0.14 -13.85
N THR A 86 -1.66 1.45 -13.78
CA THR A 86 -0.67 2.05 -12.89
C THR A 86 -1.29 2.49 -11.57
N VAL A 87 -0.41 2.72 -10.58
CA VAL A 87 -0.84 3.26 -9.29
C VAL A 87 -1.58 4.57 -9.47
N GLY A 88 -1.07 5.46 -10.35
CA GLY A 88 -1.71 6.74 -10.63
C GLY A 88 -3.12 6.57 -11.19
N GLN A 89 -3.29 5.64 -12.13
CA GLN A 89 -4.62 5.38 -12.68
C GLN A 89 -5.56 4.82 -11.62
N PHE A 90 -5.05 3.94 -10.76
CA PHE A 90 -5.85 3.39 -9.66
C PHE A 90 -6.31 4.52 -8.73
N ALA A 91 -5.40 5.42 -8.40
CA ALA A 91 -5.73 6.53 -7.50
C ALA A 91 -6.81 7.43 -8.11
N GLU A 92 -6.74 7.69 -9.42
CA GLU A 92 -7.77 8.48 -10.09
C GLU A 92 -9.13 7.79 -10.08
N ASP A 93 -9.12 6.47 -10.28
CA ASP A 93 -10.36 5.70 -10.37
C ASP A 93 -10.97 5.39 -9.01
N HIS A 94 -10.20 5.59 -7.93
CA HIS A 94 -10.65 5.28 -6.57
C HIS A 94 -10.50 6.50 -5.68
N PRO A 95 -11.34 7.54 -5.91
CA PRO A 95 -11.22 8.79 -5.14
C PRO A 95 -11.63 8.65 -3.68
N LYS A 96 -12.21 7.53 -3.30
CA LYS A 96 -12.62 7.28 -1.91
C LYS A 96 -12.23 5.87 -1.52
N GLY A 97 -11.84 5.72 -0.25
CA GLY A 97 -11.51 4.44 0.31
C GLY A 97 -10.02 4.26 0.54
N THR A 98 -9.69 3.19 1.23
CA THR A 98 -8.33 2.89 1.65
C THR A 98 -7.91 1.57 1.01
N TYR A 99 -6.81 1.63 0.27
CA TYR A 99 -6.32 0.51 -0.52
C TYR A 99 -4.82 0.32 -0.29
N ILE A 100 -4.39 -0.93 -0.28
CA ILE A 100 -2.97 -1.26 -0.24
C ILE A 100 -2.67 -2.01 -1.54
N LEU A 101 -1.76 -1.46 -2.33
CA LEU A 101 -1.45 -1.97 -3.66
C LEU A 101 -0.11 -2.70 -3.62
N ALA A 102 -0.09 -3.90 -4.18
CA ALA A 102 1.13 -4.69 -4.31
C ALA A 102 1.66 -4.56 -5.72
N LEU A 103 2.92 -4.19 -5.82
CA LEU A 103 3.64 -4.00 -7.07
C LEU A 103 4.79 -5.01 -7.11
N SER A 104 5.54 -5.02 -8.19
CA SER A 104 6.73 -5.85 -8.26
C SER A 104 7.80 -5.29 -7.32
N GLY A 105 8.00 -5.98 -6.19
CA GLY A 105 9.02 -5.57 -5.22
C GLY A 105 8.68 -4.32 -4.40
N HIS A 106 7.41 -3.92 -4.35
CA HIS A 106 7.02 -2.71 -3.64
C HIS A 106 5.56 -2.78 -3.19
N VAL A 107 5.24 -2.05 -2.13
CA VAL A 107 3.87 -1.96 -1.59
C VAL A 107 3.58 -0.49 -1.31
N VAL A 108 2.38 -0.02 -1.65
CA VAL A 108 2.02 1.38 -1.48
C VAL A 108 0.57 1.49 -1.02
N CYS A 109 0.26 2.55 -0.26
CA CYS A 109 -1.10 2.85 0.16
C CYS A 109 -1.70 3.96 -0.70
N VAL A 110 -2.92 3.72 -1.19
CA VAL A 110 -3.73 4.76 -1.82
C VAL A 110 -4.93 4.98 -0.91
N CYS A 111 -5.06 6.21 -0.43
CA CYS A 111 -6.14 6.57 0.49
C CYS A 111 -6.83 7.80 -0.04
N ASP A 112 -8.12 7.68 -0.33
CA ASP A 112 -8.97 8.77 -0.87
C ASP A 112 -8.33 9.45 -2.07
N GLY A 113 -7.82 8.64 -3.01
CA GLY A 113 -7.26 9.13 -4.26
C GLY A 113 -5.85 9.69 -4.14
N MET A 114 -5.23 9.60 -2.97
CA MET A 114 -3.88 10.09 -2.74
C MET A 114 -2.91 8.93 -2.54
N ILE A 115 -1.78 8.99 -3.21
CA ILE A 115 -0.72 7.97 -3.11
C ILE A 115 0.23 8.38 -1.98
N TRP A 116 0.35 7.52 -0.97
CA TRP A 116 1.20 7.79 0.20
C TRP A 116 2.41 6.87 0.18
N ASP A 117 3.58 7.45 -0.04
CA ASP A 117 4.80 6.67 -0.21
C ASP A 117 6.01 7.53 0.14
N SER A 118 7.18 6.90 0.22
CA SER A 118 8.43 7.63 0.42
C SER A 118 9.04 8.09 -0.89
N TRP A 119 8.47 7.67 -2.02
CA TRP A 119 8.85 8.16 -3.36
C TRP A 119 7.61 8.03 -4.25
N ASP A 120 7.63 8.76 -5.37
CA ASP A 120 6.46 8.81 -6.25
C ASP A 120 6.39 7.54 -7.12
N SER A 121 5.57 6.58 -6.68
CA SER A 121 5.38 5.31 -7.36
C SER A 121 4.20 5.32 -8.34
N SER A 122 3.70 6.49 -8.71
CA SER A 122 2.49 6.60 -9.54
C SER A 122 2.60 5.92 -10.90
N ASN A 123 3.80 5.80 -11.45
CA ASN A 123 4.00 5.19 -12.77
C ASN A 123 4.22 3.68 -12.71
N GLU A 124 4.23 3.08 -11.53
CA GLU A 124 4.44 1.65 -11.37
C GLU A 124 3.15 0.88 -11.63
N ASN A 125 3.29 -0.35 -12.13
CA ASN A 125 2.13 -1.19 -12.44
C ASN A 125 1.68 -2.00 -11.22
N ILE A 126 0.37 -2.19 -11.09
CA ILE A 126 -0.22 -2.91 -9.97
C ILE A 126 -0.38 -4.37 -10.31
N LEU A 127 -0.01 -5.27 -9.38
CA LEU A 127 -0.24 -6.70 -9.52
C LEU A 127 -1.55 -7.12 -8.88
N TYR A 128 -1.79 -6.67 -7.65
CA TYR A 128 -3.05 -6.91 -6.94
C TYR A 128 -3.19 -5.86 -5.85
N TYR A 129 -4.39 -5.81 -5.22
CA TYR A 129 -4.60 -4.83 -4.16
C TYR A 129 -5.46 -5.42 -3.04
N TRP A 130 -5.37 -4.77 -1.89
CA TRP A 130 -6.17 -5.06 -0.71
C TRP A 130 -7.06 -3.88 -0.42
N VAL A 131 -8.29 -4.15 -0.03
CA VAL A 131 -9.24 -3.10 0.37
C VAL A 131 -9.95 -3.55 1.63
N LYS A 132 -10.19 -2.62 2.53
CA LYS A 132 -10.94 -2.92 3.73
C LYS A 132 -12.41 -3.05 3.38
N GLU A 133 -12.98 -4.19 3.73
CA GLU A 133 -14.39 -4.44 3.49
C GLU A 133 -15.18 -4.09 4.74
N ASP A 134 -16.17 -3.23 4.56
CA ASP A 134 -17.11 -2.90 5.63
C ASP A 134 -18.31 -3.79 5.48
N ASP A 135 -18.70 -4.39 6.56
CA ASP A 135 -19.87 -5.28 6.55
C ASP A 135 -21.19 -4.50 6.60
#